data_d65cc56442df08482f0d87cb4b3b0416
#
_entry.id   d65cc56442df08482f0d87cb4b3b0416
#
_cell.length_a   1.000
_cell.length_b   1.000
_cell.length_c   1.000
_cell.angle_alpha   90.00
_cell.angle_beta   90.00
_cell.angle_gamma   90.00
#
_symmetry.space_group_name_H-M   'P 1'
#
loop_
_entity.id
_entity.type
_entity.pdbx_description
1 polymer ?
#
loop_
_entity_poly.entity_id
_entity_poly.type
_entity_poly.pdbx_seq_one_letter_code
_entity_poly.pdbx_strand_id
1 'polypeptide(L)' 'MPTFKLTMRTDNPAFEGDPGREISRILREVAGAVEDGRRSGTCRDANGNAVGQFECGTDRPASWADDG' A
#
# COMPACT_ATOMS: atom_id res chain seq x y z
N MET A 1 -8.83 12.07 12.62
CA MET A 1 -7.50 11.51 12.87
C MET A 1 -6.92 10.96 11.60
N PRO A 2 -5.66 11.20 11.37
CA PRO A 2 -5.04 10.61 10.19
C PRO A 2 -4.94 9.10 10.34
N THR A 3 -5.09 8.41 9.24
CA THR A 3 -5.00 6.97 9.22
C THR A 3 -4.21 6.52 8.03
N PHE A 4 -3.59 5.39 8.15
CA PHE A 4 -2.91 4.74 7.04
C PHE A 4 -3.61 3.42 6.77
N LYS A 5 -3.94 3.17 5.51
CA LYS A 5 -4.58 1.93 5.13
C LYS A 5 -3.80 1.28 4.02
N LEU A 6 -3.67 -0.02 4.10
CA LEU A 6 -3.06 -0.80 3.03
C LEU A 6 -3.82 -2.10 2.89
N THR A 7 -4.20 -2.43 1.66
CA THR A 7 -4.86 -3.70 1.39
C THR A 7 -4.08 -4.41 0.32
N MET A 8 -4.02 -5.72 0.40
CA MET A 8 -3.25 -6.50 -0.53
C MET A 8 -3.88 -7.87 -0.66
N ARG A 9 -4.06 -8.32 -1.89
CA ARG A 9 -4.54 -9.67 -2.14
C ARG A 9 -3.34 -10.56 -2.35
N THR A 10 -3.35 -11.70 -1.70
CA THR A 10 -2.20 -12.58 -1.71
C THR A 10 -2.54 -13.95 -2.27
N ASP A 11 -3.52 -13.99 -3.16
CA ASP A 11 -4.00 -15.26 -3.70
C ASP A 11 -3.41 -15.58 -5.07
N ASN A 12 -2.50 -14.78 -5.59
CA ASN A 12 -1.95 -15.07 -6.90
C ASN A 12 -0.63 -15.85 -6.77
N PRO A 13 -0.12 -16.39 -7.87
CA PRO A 13 1.07 -17.24 -7.82
C PRO A 13 2.32 -16.58 -7.24
N ALA A 14 2.43 -15.27 -7.30
CA ALA A 14 3.62 -14.61 -6.76
C ALA A 14 3.75 -14.79 -5.26
N PHE A 15 2.65 -15.15 -4.59
CA PHE A 15 2.68 -15.34 -3.15
C PHE A 15 2.76 -16.81 -2.76
N GLU A 16 2.84 -17.71 -3.71
CA GLU A 16 2.94 -19.11 -3.39
C GLU A 16 4.32 -19.43 -2.86
N GLY A 17 4.38 -20.40 -1.99
CA GLY A 17 5.64 -20.82 -1.40
C GLY A 17 5.99 -20.01 -0.17
N ASP A 18 6.16 -18.71 -0.30
CA ASP A 18 6.54 -17.89 0.84
C ASP A 18 5.83 -16.54 0.73
N PRO A 19 4.56 -16.52 1.10
CA PRO A 19 3.80 -15.27 1.00
C PRO A 19 4.38 -14.17 1.88
N GLY A 20 4.96 -14.51 3.02
CA GLY A 20 5.51 -13.50 3.90
C GLY A 20 6.67 -12.76 3.27
N ARG A 21 7.46 -13.46 2.46
CA ARG A 21 8.59 -12.83 1.81
C ARG A 21 8.13 -11.81 0.76
N GLU A 22 7.13 -12.18 -0.01
CA GLU A 22 6.62 -11.30 -1.03
C GLU A 22 5.90 -10.11 -0.41
N ILE A 23 5.11 -10.34 0.62
CA ILE A 23 4.45 -9.26 1.34
C ILE A 23 5.48 -8.31 1.92
N SER A 24 6.53 -8.85 2.50
CA SER A 24 7.58 -8.03 3.10
C SER A 24 8.26 -7.15 2.06
N ARG A 25 8.54 -7.72 0.89
CA ARG A 25 9.16 -6.95 -0.18
C ARG A 25 8.26 -5.78 -0.60
N ILE A 26 6.97 -6.05 -0.76
CA ILE A 26 6.03 -5.02 -1.17
C ILE A 26 5.94 -3.93 -0.09
N LEU A 27 5.92 -4.35 1.17
CA LEU A 27 5.84 -3.38 2.26
C LEU A 27 7.06 -2.47 2.29
N ARG A 28 8.22 -3.00 1.94
CA ARG A 28 9.42 -2.17 1.88
C ARG A 28 9.33 -1.13 0.78
N GLU A 29 8.73 -1.52 -0.34
CA GLU A 29 8.52 -0.56 -1.42
C GLU A 29 7.53 0.52 -1.00
N VAL A 30 6.47 0.13 -0.31
CA VAL A 30 5.51 1.08 0.20
C VAL A 30 6.17 2.03 1.20
N ALA A 31 7.02 1.47 2.06
CA ALA A 31 7.71 2.28 3.06
C ALA A 31 8.53 3.37 2.38
N GLY A 32 9.25 3.02 1.32
CA GLY A 32 10.03 4.01 0.59
C GLY A 32 9.17 5.07 -0.06
N ALA A 33 8.05 4.66 -0.63
CA ALA A 33 7.15 5.60 -1.27
C ALA A 33 6.55 6.58 -0.27
N VAL A 34 6.14 6.06 0.88
CA VAL A 34 5.58 6.91 1.93
C VAL A 34 6.64 7.87 2.44
N GLU A 35 7.85 7.41 2.59
CA GLU A 35 8.95 8.23 3.06
C GLU A 35 9.24 9.36 2.08
N ASP A 36 9.05 9.10 0.78
CA ASP A 36 9.24 10.11 -0.25
C ASP A 36 8.08 11.09 -0.34
N GLY A 37 7.08 10.93 0.47
CA GLY A 37 5.95 11.85 0.49
C GLY A 37 4.73 11.42 -0.30
N ARG A 38 4.70 10.18 -0.80
CA ARG A 38 3.54 9.73 -1.51
C ARG A 38 2.40 9.45 -0.56
N ARG A 39 1.22 9.84 -0.97
CA ARG A 39 0.04 9.68 -0.13
C ARG A 39 -0.79 8.49 -0.52
N SER A 40 -0.57 7.93 -1.68
CA SER A 40 -1.29 6.76 -2.13
C SER A 40 -0.48 6.10 -3.22
N GLY A 41 -0.77 4.84 -3.47
CA GLY A 41 -0.09 4.13 -4.53
C GLY A 41 -0.63 2.73 -4.68
N THR A 42 -0.17 2.06 -5.72
CA THR A 42 -0.57 0.70 -6.02
C THR A 42 0.54 -0.25 -5.58
N CYS A 43 0.14 -1.35 -4.96
CA CYS A 43 1.08 -2.40 -4.62
C CYS A 43 1.14 -3.40 -5.76
N ARG A 44 2.34 -3.78 -6.17
CA ARG A 44 2.50 -4.71 -7.29
C ARG A 44 3.33 -5.89 -6.84
N ASP A 45 2.97 -7.06 -7.37
CA ASP A 45 3.72 -8.26 -7.05
C ASP A 45 4.99 -8.34 -7.89
N ALA A 46 5.74 -9.42 -7.75
CA ALA A 46 6.99 -9.60 -8.46
C ALA A 46 6.82 -9.65 -9.97
N ASN A 47 5.62 -9.97 -10.44
CA ASN A 47 5.32 -10.02 -11.86
C ASN A 47 4.74 -8.71 -12.38
N GLY A 48 4.64 -7.71 -11.55
CA GLY A 48 4.13 -6.41 -11.98
C GLY A 48 2.62 -6.30 -11.95
N ASN A 49 1.91 -7.27 -11.37
CA ASN A 49 0.47 -7.22 -11.30
C ASN A 49 0.03 -6.40 -10.10
N ALA A 50 -1.01 -5.61 -10.28
CA ALA A 50 -1.54 -4.82 -9.18
C ALA A 50 -2.26 -5.75 -8.22
N VAL A 51 -1.81 -5.82 -6.98
CA VAL A 51 -2.39 -6.72 -5.98
C VAL A 51 -2.97 -5.97 -4.82
N GLY A 52 -2.80 -4.66 -4.74
CA GLY A 52 -3.35 -3.88 -3.65
C GLY A 52 -3.05 -2.43 -3.81
N GLN A 53 -3.34 -1.69 -2.75
CA GLN A 53 -3.10 -0.26 -2.77
C GLN A 53 -2.95 0.24 -1.35
N PHE A 54 -2.31 1.39 -1.21
CA PHE A 54 -2.18 2.02 0.08
C PHE A 54 -2.63 3.47 0.00
N GLU A 55 -2.99 3.99 1.14
CA GLU A 55 -3.46 5.35 1.22
C GLU A 55 -3.07 5.92 2.58
N CYS A 56 -2.40 7.05 2.58
CA CYS A 56 -2.09 7.77 3.80
C CYS A 56 -3.15 8.83 3.98
N GLY A 57 -3.99 8.67 4.98
CA GLY A 57 -4.95 9.69 5.30
C GLY A 57 -4.24 10.91 5.84
N THR A 58 -4.87 12.05 5.71
CA THR A 58 -4.35 13.25 6.34
C THR A 58 -5.36 13.71 7.33
N ASP A 59 -4.96 14.54 8.24
CA ASP A 59 -5.89 15.10 9.18
C ASP A 59 -6.48 16.36 8.64
N ARG A 60 -6.30 16.66 7.40
CA ARG A 60 -6.94 17.76 6.82
C ARG A 60 -8.37 17.45 6.65
N PRO A 61 -9.18 18.24 7.16
CA PRO A 61 -10.54 17.89 7.10
C PRO A 61 -11.07 18.14 5.79
N ALA A 62 -10.84 18.84 5.26
CA ALA A 62 -11.49 19.07 4.32
C ALA A 62 -11.46 18.50 3.26
N SER A 63 -11.01 18.15 3.01
CA SER A 63 -11.11 17.76 1.90
C SER A 63 -11.37 16.51 1.78
N TRP A 64 -11.18 15.92 2.31
CA TRP A 64 -11.55 14.63 1.97
C TRP A 64 -12.26 14.01 3.09
N ALA A 65 -12.36 14.66 2.99
CA ALA A 65 -12.83 14.42 3.69
C ALA A 65 -13.31 15.05 4.25
N ASP A 66 -12.96 16.00 4.01
CA ASP A 66 -12.97 16.53 4.42
C ASP A 66 -13.24 16.76 4.67
N ASP A 67 -13.03 16.75 4.71
CA ASP A 67 -12.69 16.77 5.10
C ASP A 67 -12.56 16.67 5.40
N GLY A 68 -12.23 16.61 5.30
CA GLY A 68 -11.60 16.27 5.72
C GLY A 68 -11.47 16.07 5.81
#